data_b01e3aef0e5d6c7388ab55b7121a598e
#
_entry.id   b01e3aef0e5d6c7388ab55b7121a598e
#
_cell.length_a   1.000
_cell.length_b   1.000
_cell.length_c   1.000
_cell.angle_alpha   90.00
_cell.angle_beta   90.00
_cell.angle_gamma   90.00
#
_symmetry.space_group_name_H-M   'P 1'
#
loop_
_entity.id
_entity.type
_entity.pdbx_description
1 polymer ?
#
loop_
_entity_poly.entity_id
_entity_poly.type
_entity_poly.pdbx_seq_one_letter_code
_entity_poly.pdbx_strand_id
1 'polypeptide(L)'
;KARARTNIDAWWPWVESKTPAEAIVVNASGCGAWVKDYGQLLADDPAYADKAKRIAALAKDPGELLPSWVPLLKRRFGRRPEGSLGSMTFHPPCSLSHAQKLSSATQPGPIELGLRELGFDVNLAQRDSHQCCGAGGAYSVTQPELSRQLRDDKLKALEETEPHVIASANIGCIVHLQSGTNTPVKHWIEVLDEALTRQESVNTI
;
A
#
# COMPACT_ATOMS: atom_id res chain seq x y z
N LYS A 1 -23.29 0.97 -4.73
CA LYS A 1 -23.80 -0.41 -4.69
C LYS A 1 -23.68 -1.12 -6.05
N ALA A 2 -24.09 -0.54 -7.20
CA ALA A 2 -24.05 -1.21 -8.51
C ALA A 2 -22.64 -1.74 -8.84
N ARG A 3 -21.60 -0.89 -8.78
CA ARG A 3 -20.21 -1.30 -9.07
C ARG A 3 -19.72 -2.41 -8.13
N ALA A 4 -20.12 -2.41 -6.86
CA ALA A 4 -19.77 -3.49 -5.94
C ALA A 4 -20.37 -4.83 -6.38
N ARG A 5 -21.64 -4.84 -6.81
CA ARG A 5 -22.27 -6.04 -7.38
C ARG A 5 -21.54 -6.55 -8.63
N THR A 6 -21.21 -5.65 -9.57
CA THR A 6 -20.44 -6.01 -10.78
C THR A 6 -19.09 -6.64 -10.42
N ASN A 7 -18.36 -6.09 -9.44
CA ASN A 7 -17.09 -6.65 -9.00
C ASN A 7 -17.29 -8.04 -8.35
N ILE A 8 -18.29 -8.16 -7.49
CA ILE A 8 -18.63 -9.45 -6.86
C ILE A 8 -18.94 -10.51 -7.93
N ASP A 9 -19.76 -10.19 -8.91
CA ASP A 9 -20.11 -11.13 -10.00
C ASP A 9 -18.87 -11.54 -10.80
N ALA A 10 -17.95 -10.60 -11.05
CA ALA A 10 -16.71 -10.88 -11.78
C ALA A 10 -15.74 -11.79 -10.98
N TRP A 11 -15.68 -11.66 -9.66
CA TRP A 11 -14.78 -12.43 -8.83
C TRP A 11 -15.37 -13.74 -8.30
N TRP A 12 -16.71 -13.84 -8.24
CA TRP A 12 -17.41 -14.96 -7.64
C TRP A 12 -17.04 -16.33 -8.22
N PRO A 13 -16.86 -16.49 -9.56
CA PRO A 13 -16.45 -17.76 -10.14
C PRO A 13 -15.12 -18.29 -9.59
N TRP A 14 -14.20 -17.40 -9.20
CA TRP A 14 -12.93 -17.78 -8.61
C TRP A 14 -13.05 -18.16 -7.13
N VAL A 15 -14.06 -17.60 -6.45
CA VAL A 15 -14.34 -17.91 -5.03
C VAL A 15 -15.03 -19.27 -4.88
N GLU A 16 -15.91 -19.64 -5.83
CA GLU A 16 -16.63 -20.92 -5.84
C GLU A 16 -15.94 -22.02 -6.65
N SER A 17 -14.75 -21.78 -7.18
CA SER A 17 -14.03 -22.77 -7.99
C SER A 17 -13.61 -24.00 -7.16
N LYS A 18 -13.22 -25.09 -7.86
CA LYS A 18 -12.66 -26.30 -7.20
C LYS A 18 -11.34 -26.00 -6.46
N THR A 19 -10.63 -24.97 -6.90
CA THR A 19 -9.44 -24.41 -6.25
C THR A 19 -9.75 -22.94 -5.92
N PRO A 20 -10.44 -22.68 -4.78
CA PRO A 20 -10.89 -21.34 -4.45
C PRO A 20 -9.73 -20.37 -4.28
N ALA A 21 -9.93 -19.11 -4.68
CA ALA A 21 -8.99 -18.05 -4.40
C ALA A 21 -8.78 -17.90 -2.87
N GLU A 22 -7.55 -17.88 -2.44
CA GLU A 22 -7.16 -17.69 -1.03
C GLU A 22 -7.27 -16.22 -0.61
N ALA A 23 -7.07 -15.30 -1.55
CA ALA A 23 -7.17 -13.86 -1.35
C ALA A 23 -7.53 -13.12 -2.64
N ILE A 24 -8.15 -11.97 -2.48
CA ILE A 24 -8.34 -10.96 -3.52
C ILE A 24 -7.40 -9.81 -3.17
N VAL A 25 -6.26 -9.74 -3.85
CA VAL A 25 -5.21 -8.77 -3.55
C VAL A 25 -5.55 -7.43 -4.21
N VAL A 26 -5.62 -6.37 -3.40
CA VAL A 26 -5.90 -5.00 -3.86
C VAL A 26 -4.74 -4.10 -3.47
N ASN A 27 -3.88 -3.78 -4.43
CA ASN A 27 -2.63 -3.05 -4.22
C ASN A 27 -2.77 -1.52 -4.11
N ALA A 28 -3.98 -0.99 -4.17
CA ALA A 28 -4.26 0.40 -3.87
C ALA A 28 -5.06 0.47 -2.57
N SER A 29 -4.44 0.92 -1.47
CA SER A 29 -5.01 0.85 -0.12
C SER A 29 -6.40 1.49 0.01
N GLY A 30 -6.69 2.56 -0.75
CA GLY A 30 -8.01 3.19 -0.79
C GLY A 30 -9.06 2.28 -1.43
N CYS A 31 -8.73 1.62 -2.54
CA CYS A 31 -9.61 0.65 -3.18
C CYS A 31 -9.79 -0.59 -2.31
N GLY A 32 -8.72 -1.07 -1.67
CA GLY A 32 -8.76 -2.20 -0.74
C GLY A 32 -9.70 -1.95 0.43
N ALA A 33 -9.64 -0.78 1.04
CA ALA A 33 -10.56 -0.36 2.10
C ALA A 33 -12.03 -0.46 1.63
N TRP A 34 -12.33 0.04 0.43
CA TRP A 34 -13.68 -0.04 -0.14
C TRP A 34 -14.16 -1.48 -0.38
N VAL A 35 -13.30 -2.37 -0.85
CA VAL A 35 -13.68 -3.78 -1.07
C VAL A 35 -13.94 -4.47 0.27
N LYS A 36 -13.16 -4.17 1.30
CA LYS A 36 -13.38 -4.68 2.67
C LYS A 36 -14.72 -4.22 3.26
N ASP A 37 -15.24 -3.09 2.83
CA ASP A 37 -16.55 -2.55 3.28
C ASP A 37 -17.75 -3.12 2.50
N TYR A 38 -17.56 -3.96 1.48
CA TYR A 38 -18.67 -4.48 0.68
C TYR A 38 -19.70 -5.24 1.52
N GLY A 39 -19.26 -5.96 2.54
CA GLY A 39 -20.16 -6.68 3.46
C GLY A 39 -21.15 -5.76 4.17
N GLN A 40 -20.70 -4.59 4.60
CA GLN A 40 -21.55 -3.57 5.22
C GLN A 40 -22.38 -2.82 4.15
N LEU A 41 -21.75 -2.45 3.04
CA LEU A 41 -22.40 -1.71 1.94
C LEU A 41 -23.63 -2.43 1.36
N LEU A 42 -23.57 -3.75 1.30
CA LEU A 42 -24.63 -4.61 0.71
C LEU A 42 -25.34 -5.47 1.77
N ALA A 43 -25.26 -5.12 3.06
CA ALA A 43 -25.85 -5.88 4.15
C ALA A 43 -27.36 -6.14 3.96
N ASP A 44 -28.09 -5.16 3.41
CA ASP A 44 -29.53 -5.23 3.18
C ASP A 44 -29.91 -5.76 1.77
N ASP A 45 -28.95 -6.27 1.02
CA ASP A 45 -29.17 -6.79 -0.33
C ASP A 45 -29.33 -8.31 -0.29
N PRO A 46 -30.57 -8.85 -0.40
CA PRO A 46 -30.80 -10.28 -0.21
C PRO A 46 -30.07 -11.17 -1.23
N ALA A 47 -29.69 -10.62 -2.39
CA ALA A 47 -28.99 -11.37 -3.43
C ALA A 47 -27.44 -11.32 -3.25
N TYR A 48 -26.93 -10.32 -2.55
CA TYR A 48 -25.49 -10.06 -2.50
C TYR A 48 -24.91 -10.02 -1.09
N ALA A 49 -25.68 -9.94 -0.02
CA ALA A 49 -25.18 -9.77 1.34
C ALA A 49 -24.12 -10.82 1.72
N ASP A 50 -24.38 -12.11 1.49
CA ASP A 50 -23.44 -13.17 1.85
C ASP A 50 -22.24 -13.21 0.91
N LYS A 51 -22.43 -12.99 -0.39
CA LYS A 51 -21.33 -12.87 -1.36
C LYS A 51 -20.42 -11.70 -1.01
N ALA A 52 -20.99 -10.54 -0.66
CA ALA A 52 -20.26 -9.35 -0.28
C ALA A 52 -19.42 -9.56 0.99
N LYS A 53 -19.97 -10.23 2.00
CA LYS A 53 -19.21 -10.63 3.22
C LYS A 53 -18.03 -11.54 2.88
N ARG A 54 -18.26 -12.51 1.99
CA ARG A 54 -17.21 -13.44 1.58
C ARG A 54 -16.10 -12.73 0.80
N ILE A 55 -16.44 -11.87 -0.16
CA ILE A 55 -15.47 -11.05 -0.92
C ILE A 55 -14.69 -10.12 0.02
N ALA A 56 -15.38 -9.44 0.94
CA ALA A 56 -14.74 -8.56 1.91
C ALA A 56 -13.72 -9.30 2.80
N ALA A 57 -14.04 -10.53 3.22
CA ALA A 57 -13.13 -11.36 4.01
C ALA A 57 -11.89 -11.82 3.23
N LEU A 58 -12.03 -12.03 1.92
CA LEU A 58 -10.92 -12.43 1.03
C LEU A 58 -10.09 -11.23 0.58
N ALA A 59 -10.60 -10.01 0.68
CA ALA A 59 -9.88 -8.81 0.28
C ALA A 59 -8.67 -8.57 1.18
N LYS A 60 -7.48 -8.48 0.58
CA LYS A 60 -6.21 -8.28 1.28
C LYS A 60 -5.43 -7.13 0.65
N ASP A 61 -4.89 -6.28 1.48
CA ASP A 61 -3.80 -5.41 1.08
C ASP A 61 -2.52 -6.25 0.98
N PRO A 62 -1.62 -6.01 0.00
CA PRO A 62 -0.34 -6.70 -0.07
C PRO A 62 0.48 -6.64 1.22
N GLY A 63 0.32 -5.56 1.99
CA GLY A 63 0.96 -5.41 3.30
C GLY A 63 0.50 -6.44 4.32
N GLU A 64 -0.72 -6.97 4.23
CA GLU A 64 -1.18 -8.06 5.09
C GLU A 64 -0.53 -9.41 4.74
N LEU A 65 -0.09 -9.57 3.50
CA LEU A 65 0.52 -10.79 2.98
C LEU A 65 2.04 -10.79 3.11
N LEU A 66 2.67 -9.61 3.16
CA LEU A 66 4.12 -9.46 3.21
C LEU A 66 4.78 -10.28 4.33
N PRO A 67 4.27 -10.35 5.58
CA PRO A 67 4.88 -11.18 6.62
C PRO A 67 5.01 -12.66 6.23
N SER A 68 4.05 -13.20 5.49
CA SER A 68 4.10 -14.59 4.99
C SER A 68 5.10 -14.76 3.83
N TRP A 69 5.38 -13.71 3.08
CA TRP A 69 6.32 -13.71 1.95
C TRP A 69 7.76 -13.48 2.37
N VAL A 70 8.00 -12.81 3.48
CA VAL A 70 9.35 -12.48 3.97
C VAL A 70 10.29 -13.69 4.02
N PRO A 71 9.91 -14.88 4.54
CA PRO A 71 10.81 -16.03 4.55
C PRO A 71 11.23 -16.50 3.14
N LEU A 72 10.32 -16.43 2.17
CA LEU A 72 10.62 -16.75 0.77
C LEU A 72 11.53 -15.70 0.13
N LEU A 73 11.20 -14.42 0.34
CA LEU A 73 11.95 -13.30 -0.19
C LEU A 73 13.37 -13.26 0.38
N LYS A 74 13.55 -13.53 1.68
CA LYS A 74 14.88 -13.66 2.30
C LYS A 74 15.74 -14.75 1.62
N ARG A 75 15.14 -15.86 1.21
CA ARG A 75 15.86 -16.89 0.45
C ARG A 75 16.32 -16.39 -0.92
N ARG A 76 15.51 -15.56 -1.59
CA ARG A 76 15.87 -14.97 -2.89
C ARG A 76 16.91 -13.85 -2.75
N PHE A 77 16.76 -12.98 -1.76
CA PHE A 77 17.70 -11.88 -1.51
C PHE A 77 19.04 -12.36 -0.93
N GLY A 78 19.06 -13.52 -0.28
CA GLY A 78 20.16 -13.94 0.58
C GLY A 78 20.24 -13.14 1.89
N ARG A 79 21.20 -13.49 2.75
CA ARG A 79 21.42 -12.77 4.03
C ARG A 79 22.05 -11.41 3.74
N ARG A 80 21.37 -10.33 4.12
CA ARG A 80 21.80 -8.95 3.88
C ARG A 80 21.83 -8.15 5.17
N PRO A 81 22.80 -7.24 5.34
CA PRO A 81 22.76 -6.21 6.39
C PRO A 81 21.58 -5.26 6.18
N GLU A 82 21.09 -4.71 7.26
CA GLU A 82 20.10 -3.62 7.20
C GLU A 82 20.66 -2.44 6.39
N GLY A 83 19.80 -1.81 5.58
CA GLY A 83 20.16 -0.69 4.71
C GLY A 83 20.88 -1.08 3.40
N SER A 84 21.30 -2.34 3.24
CA SER A 84 22.03 -2.76 2.03
C SER A 84 21.25 -2.65 0.72
N LEU A 85 19.91 -2.57 0.79
CA LEU A 85 19.02 -2.37 -0.35
C LEU A 85 18.65 -0.90 -0.61
N GLY A 86 19.20 0.02 0.17
CA GLY A 86 18.98 1.46 0.07
C GLY A 86 18.00 2.00 1.10
N SER A 87 18.02 3.33 1.26
CA SER A 87 17.17 4.05 2.20
C SER A 87 15.86 4.49 1.53
N MET A 88 14.78 4.41 2.28
CA MET A 88 13.48 4.93 1.88
C MET A 88 12.76 5.58 3.06
N THR A 89 11.90 6.56 2.76
CA THR A 89 10.91 7.02 3.71
C THR A 89 9.54 6.49 3.31
N PHE A 90 8.89 5.76 4.20
CA PHE A 90 7.55 5.23 3.94
C PHE A 90 6.49 6.25 4.33
N HIS A 91 5.62 6.56 3.36
CA HIS A 91 4.40 7.34 3.58
C HIS A 91 3.20 6.40 3.74
N PRO A 92 2.71 6.17 4.97
CA PRO A 92 1.49 5.39 5.17
C PRO A 92 0.26 6.20 4.72
N PRO A 93 -0.47 5.76 3.67
CA PRO A 93 -1.69 6.44 3.26
C PRO A 93 -2.76 6.43 4.35
N CYS A 94 -3.61 7.47 4.42
CA CYS A 94 -4.73 7.53 5.37
C CYS A 94 -5.64 6.28 5.29
N SER A 95 -5.87 5.77 4.08
CA SER A 95 -6.65 4.54 3.87
C SER A 95 -5.98 3.29 4.46
N LEU A 96 -4.65 3.22 4.47
CA LEU A 96 -3.92 2.12 5.11
C LEU A 96 -3.97 2.25 6.63
N SER A 97 -3.73 3.47 7.15
CA SER A 97 -3.62 3.72 8.58
C SER A 97 -4.98 3.73 9.29
N HIS A 98 -5.95 4.47 8.75
CA HIS A 98 -7.22 4.68 9.44
C HIS A 98 -8.30 3.68 9.04
N ALA A 99 -8.45 3.37 7.74
CA ALA A 99 -9.48 2.45 7.29
C ALA A 99 -9.06 0.99 7.47
N GLN A 100 -7.84 0.62 7.09
CA GLN A 100 -7.37 -0.77 7.18
C GLN A 100 -6.60 -1.08 8.47
N LYS A 101 -6.14 -0.09 9.21
CA LYS A 101 -5.38 -0.21 10.48
C LYS A 101 -4.09 -1.05 10.36
N LEU A 102 -3.44 -0.98 9.21
CA LEU A 102 -2.22 -1.74 8.89
C LEU A 102 -0.94 -0.96 9.17
N SER A 103 -1.02 0.31 9.48
CA SER A 103 0.11 1.17 9.83
C SER A 103 -0.36 2.26 10.77
N SER A 104 0.55 2.90 11.46
CA SER A 104 0.24 4.06 12.29
C SER A 104 1.32 5.13 12.17
N ALA A 105 1.00 6.33 12.64
CA ALA A 105 1.95 7.44 12.68
C ALA A 105 3.12 7.21 13.65
N THR A 106 2.93 6.32 14.64
CA THR A 106 3.85 6.14 15.77
C THR A 106 4.48 4.75 15.84
N GLN A 107 3.94 3.78 15.11
CA GLN A 107 4.44 2.40 15.12
C GLN A 107 4.51 1.86 13.69
N PRO A 108 5.65 1.24 13.32
CA PRO A 108 5.78 0.60 12.03
C PRO A 108 4.77 -0.54 11.88
N GLY A 109 4.15 -0.61 10.72
CA GLY A 109 3.24 -1.69 10.35
C GLY A 109 3.95 -2.87 9.66
N PRO A 110 3.18 -3.85 9.16
CA PRO A 110 3.74 -5.03 8.52
C PRO A 110 4.58 -4.73 7.27
N ILE A 111 4.30 -3.64 6.55
CA ILE A 111 5.07 -3.25 5.37
C ILE A 111 6.45 -2.78 5.80
N GLU A 112 6.54 -1.83 6.73
CA GLU A 112 7.78 -1.27 7.20
C GLU A 112 8.67 -2.32 7.87
N LEU A 113 8.07 -3.16 8.72
CA LEU A 113 8.76 -4.26 9.38
C LEU A 113 9.28 -5.29 8.38
N GLY A 114 8.45 -5.72 7.43
CA GLY A 114 8.84 -6.69 6.41
C GLY A 114 9.94 -6.18 5.50
N LEU A 115 9.90 -4.92 5.08
CA LEU A 115 10.93 -4.31 4.25
C LEU A 115 12.27 -4.18 5.01
N ARG A 116 12.25 -3.79 6.29
CA ARG A 116 13.45 -3.79 7.15
C ARG A 116 14.06 -5.19 7.27
N GLU A 117 13.22 -6.20 7.50
CA GLU A 117 13.68 -7.58 7.56
C GLU A 117 14.31 -8.08 6.26
N LEU A 118 13.96 -7.50 5.11
CA LEU A 118 14.55 -7.80 3.81
C LEU A 118 15.84 -7.04 3.54
N GLY A 119 16.21 -6.06 4.39
CA GLY A 119 17.46 -5.32 4.28
C GLY A 119 17.31 -3.88 3.76
N PHE A 120 16.10 -3.34 3.68
CA PHE A 120 15.89 -1.91 3.41
C PHE A 120 16.07 -1.07 4.69
N ASP A 121 16.65 0.12 4.53
CA ASP A 121 16.60 1.16 5.57
C ASP A 121 15.27 1.93 5.41
N VAL A 122 14.28 1.59 6.24
CA VAL A 122 12.94 2.16 6.15
C VAL A 122 12.72 3.16 7.27
N ASN A 123 12.55 4.42 6.90
CA ASN A 123 12.27 5.52 7.79
C ASN A 123 10.78 5.91 7.72
N LEU A 124 10.26 6.48 8.80
CA LEU A 124 8.96 7.16 8.87
C LEU A 124 9.21 8.65 9.11
N ALA A 125 8.31 9.51 8.63
CA ALA A 125 8.38 10.93 8.94
C ALA A 125 8.40 11.15 10.46
N GLN A 126 9.40 11.86 10.95
CA GLN A 126 9.59 12.11 12.39
C GLN A 126 8.53 13.05 12.96
N ARG A 127 8.05 13.97 12.14
CA ARG A 127 6.98 14.92 12.47
C ARG A 127 5.85 14.80 11.46
N ASP A 128 4.67 15.25 11.83
CA ASP A 128 3.49 15.32 10.97
C ASP A 128 3.18 14.03 10.19
N SER A 129 3.62 12.89 10.73
CA SER A 129 3.43 11.57 10.10
C SER A 129 1.94 11.23 9.88
N HIS A 130 1.04 11.78 10.72
CA HIS A 130 -0.42 11.64 10.60
C HIS A 130 -1.05 12.56 9.55
N GLN A 131 -0.32 13.57 9.06
CA GLN A 131 -0.85 14.55 8.12
C GLN A 131 -1.16 13.90 6.77
N CYS A 132 -2.30 14.28 6.18
CA CYS A 132 -2.69 13.88 4.83
C CYS A 132 -1.73 14.43 3.78
N CYS A 133 -1.49 13.68 2.72
CA CYS A 133 -0.72 14.15 1.56
C CYS A 133 -1.47 15.17 0.68
N GLY A 134 -2.76 15.43 0.94
CA GLY A 134 -3.57 16.35 0.17
C GLY A 134 -4.28 15.75 -1.06
N ALA A 135 -3.97 14.52 -1.47
CA ALA A 135 -4.55 13.90 -2.68
C ALA A 135 -6.08 13.71 -2.63
N GLY A 136 -6.61 13.21 -1.51
CA GLY A 136 -8.00 13.07 -1.08
C GLY A 136 -9.10 12.96 -2.14
N GLY A 137 -9.07 12.00 -3.06
CA GLY A 137 -10.10 11.83 -4.08
C GLY A 137 -10.28 13.08 -4.96
N ALA A 138 -11.46 13.72 -4.91
CA ALA A 138 -11.74 14.95 -5.64
C ALA A 138 -11.15 16.22 -4.99
N TYR A 139 -10.57 16.11 -3.79
CA TYR A 139 -10.11 17.25 -3.01
C TYR A 139 -9.02 18.05 -3.74
N SER A 140 -8.07 17.39 -4.37
CA SER A 140 -7.01 18.05 -5.15
C SER A 140 -7.54 18.85 -6.35
N VAL A 141 -8.74 18.54 -6.83
CA VAL A 141 -9.41 19.27 -7.92
C VAL A 141 -10.27 20.41 -7.38
N THR A 142 -11.00 20.17 -6.28
CA THR A 142 -11.95 21.13 -5.70
C THR A 142 -11.29 22.16 -4.79
N GLN A 143 -10.14 21.82 -4.18
CA GLN A 143 -9.36 22.67 -3.26
C GLN A 143 -7.87 22.61 -3.62
N PRO A 144 -7.48 23.04 -4.83
CA PRO A 144 -6.12 22.79 -5.34
C PRO A 144 -5.02 23.52 -4.56
N GLU A 145 -5.28 24.69 -4.01
CA GLU A 145 -4.29 25.45 -3.25
C GLU A 145 -3.97 24.77 -1.92
N LEU A 146 -4.99 24.42 -1.15
CA LEU A 146 -4.82 23.76 0.12
C LEU A 146 -4.28 22.32 -0.06
N SER A 147 -4.69 21.63 -1.12
CA SER A 147 -4.14 20.33 -1.50
C SER A 147 -2.64 20.38 -1.76
N ARG A 148 -2.16 21.39 -2.51
CA ARG A 148 -0.73 21.60 -2.74
C ARG A 148 0.02 21.98 -1.46
N GLN A 149 -0.55 22.81 -0.61
CA GLN A 149 0.06 23.14 0.68
C GLN A 149 0.25 21.89 1.55
N LEU A 150 -0.77 21.05 1.67
CA LEU A 150 -0.69 19.78 2.40
C LEU A 150 0.37 18.84 1.81
N ARG A 151 0.49 18.78 0.48
CA ARG A 151 1.52 18.01 -0.21
C ARG A 151 2.92 18.51 0.15
N ASP A 152 3.14 19.83 0.02
CA ASP A 152 4.46 20.43 0.21
C ASP A 152 4.91 20.32 1.68
N ASP A 153 4.01 20.47 2.63
CA ASP A 153 4.30 20.26 4.05
C ASP A 153 4.58 18.79 4.36
N LYS A 154 3.85 17.87 3.71
CA LYS A 154 4.10 16.43 3.85
C LYS A 154 5.44 16.02 3.24
N LEU A 155 5.81 16.57 2.08
CA LEU A 155 7.11 16.33 1.45
C LEU A 155 8.28 16.80 2.31
N LYS A 156 8.19 17.96 2.93
CA LYS A 156 9.21 18.45 3.88
C LYS A 156 9.48 17.42 4.98
N ALA A 157 8.42 16.82 5.55
CA ALA A 157 8.57 15.81 6.60
C ALA A 157 9.11 14.46 6.09
N LEU A 158 8.75 14.06 4.86
CA LEU A 158 9.20 12.81 4.25
C LEU A 158 10.66 12.87 3.79
N GLU A 159 11.14 14.05 3.41
CA GLU A 159 12.48 14.27 2.87
C GLU A 159 13.53 14.63 3.94
N GLU A 160 13.13 14.78 5.22
CA GLU A 160 14.05 15.09 6.33
C GLU A 160 15.20 14.07 6.48
N THR A 161 14.97 12.83 6.08
CA THR A 161 15.98 11.76 6.15
C THR A 161 16.78 11.60 4.85
N GLU A 162 16.59 12.51 3.89
CA GLU A 162 17.23 12.47 2.56
C GLU A 162 17.11 11.07 1.89
N PRO A 163 15.88 10.54 1.75
CA PRO A 163 15.68 9.19 1.22
C PRO A 163 16.00 9.11 -0.28
N HIS A 164 16.49 7.96 -0.75
CA HIS A 164 16.63 7.70 -2.18
C HIS A 164 15.26 7.54 -2.88
N VAL A 165 14.23 7.13 -2.13
CA VAL A 165 12.86 6.96 -2.62
C VAL A 165 11.86 7.18 -1.50
N ILE A 166 10.73 7.81 -1.81
CA ILE A 166 9.56 7.86 -0.97
C ILE A 166 8.64 6.71 -1.39
N ALA A 167 8.39 5.77 -0.49
CA ALA A 167 7.52 4.63 -0.77
C ALA A 167 6.12 4.86 -0.19
N SER A 168 5.07 4.43 -0.90
CA SER A 168 3.68 4.49 -0.42
C SER A 168 2.88 3.29 -0.91
N ALA A 169 1.63 3.16 -0.46
CA ALA A 169 0.71 2.07 -0.82
C ALA A 169 -0.58 2.55 -1.50
N ASN A 170 -0.59 3.79 -2.04
CA ASN A 170 -1.77 4.34 -2.70
C ASN A 170 -1.38 5.21 -3.88
N ILE A 171 -1.87 4.86 -5.08
CA ILE A 171 -1.56 5.56 -6.32
C ILE A 171 -1.92 7.06 -6.27
N GLY A 172 -3.03 7.43 -5.63
CA GLY A 172 -3.41 8.84 -5.48
C GLY A 172 -2.37 9.64 -4.69
N CYS A 173 -1.85 9.09 -3.58
CA CYS A 173 -0.77 9.71 -2.81
C CYS A 173 0.53 9.76 -3.63
N ILE A 174 0.88 8.67 -4.32
CA ILE A 174 2.11 8.57 -5.12
C ILE A 174 2.15 9.67 -6.18
N VAL A 175 1.12 9.76 -7.02
CA VAL A 175 1.05 10.74 -8.11
C VAL A 175 1.05 12.18 -7.56
N HIS A 176 0.32 12.41 -6.47
CA HIS A 176 0.22 13.75 -5.88
C HIS A 176 1.54 14.18 -5.25
N LEU A 177 2.17 13.34 -4.44
CA LEU A 177 3.48 13.62 -3.87
C LEU A 177 4.55 13.81 -4.96
N GLN A 178 4.60 12.93 -5.97
CA GLN A 178 5.56 13.04 -7.08
C GLN A 178 5.45 14.38 -7.82
N SER A 179 4.28 14.99 -7.88
CA SER A 179 4.11 16.29 -8.52
C SER A 179 4.77 17.46 -7.80
N GLY A 180 5.30 17.24 -6.58
CA GLY A 180 5.93 18.29 -5.75
C GLY A 180 7.39 18.05 -5.42
N THR A 181 8.00 16.94 -5.87
CA THR A 181 9.39 16.61 -5.54
C THR A 181 10.14 15.98 -6.71
N ASN A 182 11.47 16.09 -6.70
CA ASN A 182 12.38 15.34 -7.57
C ASN A 182 12.76 13.97 -6.99
N THR A 183 12.55 13.72 -5.71
CA THR A 183 12.75 12.42 -5.09
C THR A 183 11.75 11.44 -5.69
N PRO A 184 12.16 10.27 -6.19
CA PRO A 184 11.22 9.28 -6.74
C PRO A 184 10.16 8.89 -5.70
N VAL A 185 8.88 8.92 -6.09
CA VAL A 185 7.77 8.45 -5.26
C VAL A 185 7.18 7.21 -5.90
N LYS A 186 7.29 6.04 -5.24
CA LYS A 186 6.93 4.74 -5.80
C LYS A 186 6.00 3.95 -4.90
N HIS A 187 5.31 2.97 -5.49
CA HIS A 187 4.66 1.95 -4.69
C HIS A 187 5.73 1.07 -4.03
N TRP A 188 5.56 0.71 -2.75
CA TRP A 188 6.56 -0.10 -2.05
C TRP A 188 6.84 -1.46 -2.72
N ILE A 189 5.84 -2.04 -3.43
CA ILE A 189 6.02 -3.27 -4.21
C ILE A 189 6.95 -3.04 -5.40
N GLU A 190 6.86 -1.87 -6.08
CA GLU A 190 7.79 -1.53 -7.17
C GLU A 190 9.23 -1.45 -6.67
N VAL A 191 9.44 -0.82 -5.50
CA VAL A 191 10.76 -0.74 -4.88
C VAL A 191 11.31 -2.14 -4.56
N LEU A 192 10.45 -3.03 -4.05
CA LEU A 192 10.78 -4.42 -3.76
C LEU A 192 11.11 -5.20 -5.04
N ASP A 193 10.32 -5.06 -6.09
CA ASP A 193 10.49 -5.73 -7.38
C ASP A 193 11.78 -5.28 -8.08
N GLU A 194 12.06 -3.98 -8.10
CA GLU A 194 13.31 -3.44 -8.64
C GLU A 194 14.54 -3.98 -7.91
N ALA A 195 14.45 -4.17 -6.59
CA ALA A 195 15.55 -4.75 -5.82
C ALA A 195 15.75 -6.24 -6.14
N LEU A 196 14.66 -6.99 -6.35
CA LEU A 196 14.71 -8.40 -6.78
C LEU A 196 15.31 -8.54 -8.17
N THR A 197 14.88 -7.73 -9.12
CA THR A 197 15.36 -7.75 -10.51
C THR A 197 16.84 -7.42 -10.60
N ARG A 198 17.31 -6.42 -9.85
CA ARG A 198 18.76 -6.10 -9.77
C ARG A 198 19.58 -7.26 -9.23
N GLN A 199 19.04 -7.99 -8.25
CA GLN A 199 19.71 -9.17 -7.69
C GLN A 199 19.85 -10.31 -8.70
N GLU A 200 18.81 -10.60 -9.46
CA GLU A 200 18.81 -11.66 -10.47
C GLU A 200 19.86 -11.37 -11.57
N SER A 201 20.00 -10.10 -11.96
CA SER A 201 21.01 -9.68 -12.94
C SER A 201 22.45 -9.87 -12.45
N VAL A 202 22.71 -9.71 -11.17
CA VAL A 202 24.06 -9.92 -10.57
C VAL A 202 24.39 -11.42 -10.45
N ASN A 203 23.40 -12.27 -10.21
CA ASN A 203 23.62 -13.72 -10.04
C ASN A 203 23.72 -14.48 -11.39
N THR A 204 23.48 -13.80 -12.52
CA THR A 204 23.50 -14.40 -13.87
C THR A 204 24.85 -14.17 -14.59
N ILE A 205 25.79 -13.47 -13.97
CA ILE A 205 27.15 -13.21 -14.45
C ILE A 205 28.13 -14.12 -13.68
#